data_342b252a305fcaa15106b3aa4b238eee
#
_entry.id   342b252a305fcaa15106b3aa4b238eee
#
_cell.length_a   1.000
_cell.length_b   1.000
_cell.length_c   1.000
_cell.angle_alpha   90.00
_cell.angle_beta   90.00
_cell.angle_gamma   90.00
#
_symmetry.space_group_name_H-M   'P 1'
#
loop_
_entity.id
_entity.type
_entity.pdbx_description
1 polymer ?
#
loop_
_entity_poly.entity_id
_entity_poly.type
_entity_poly.pdbx_seq_one_letter_code
_entity_poly.pdbx_strand_id
1 'polypeptide(L)'
;MSVFKVYMKIAKKNIGMILLYLVIFFGVTVMFQRFAGEEPQGYTTESIPVGIVDEDGGTAAESLIDYIGLSNDVVLLENDTESLQEELFYRNVDYIVRIPEGFMEKCIRGDESLKVTAVPGTYTGHYAEQQISNFINFARSYAAAGFTEEEIASVMAERTPAEVNLLDRGGNGGQTP
;
A
#
# COMPACT_ATOMS: atom_id res chain seq x y z
N MET A 1 -25.50 8.05 51.52
CA MET A 1 -24.54 9.15 51.30
C MET A 1 -23.19 8.99 52.02
N SER A 2 -22.96 7.90 52.74
CA SER A 2 -21.74 7.72 53.54
C SER A 2 -20.52 7.23 52.76
N VAL A 3 -20.71 6.41 51.70
CA VAL A 3 -19.63 5.77 50.93
C VAL A 3 -18.80 6.80 50.16
N PHE A 4 -19.46 7.77 49.56
CA PHE A 4 -18.75 8.83 48.78
C PHE A 4 -17.86 9.71 49.68
N LYS A 5 -18.32 10.03 50.89
CA LYS A 5 -17.53 10.81 51.87
C LYS A 5 -16.27 10.05 52.32
N VAL A 6 -16.39 8.73 52.51
CA VAL A 6 -15.26 7.88 52.89
C VAL A 6 -14.27 7.78 51.75
N TYR A 7 -14.73 7.58 50.50
CA TYR A 7 -13.88 7.55 49.30
C TYR A 7 -13.12 8.87 49.13
N MET A 8 -13.78 10.02 49.26
CA MET A 8 -13.14 11.34 49.19
C MET A 8 -12.10 11.56 50.29
N LYS A 9 -12.34 11.01 51.51
CA LYS A 9 -11.37 11.12 52.60
C LYS A 9 -10.11 10.28 52.33
N ILE A 10 -10.27 9.09 51.74
CA ILE A 10 -9.17 8.23 51.35
C ILE A 10 -8.38 8.87 50.21
N ALA A 11 -9.08 9.39 49.18
CA ALA A 11 -8.46 10.08 48.04
C ALA A 11 -7.65 11.32 48.49
N LYS A 12 -8.20 12.14 49.39
CA LYS A 12 -7.47 13.29 49.95
C LYS A 12 -6.25 12.87 50.78
N LYS A 13 -6.30 11.75 51.49
CA LYS A 13 -5.12 11.24 52.24
C LYS A 13 -3.99 10.76 51.33
N ASN A 14 -4.35 10.28 50.13
CA ASN A 14 -3.39 9.74 49.17
C ASN A 14 -3.16 10.68 47.97
N ILE A 15 -3.57 11.95 48.08
CA ILE A 15 -3.51 12.92 46.97
C ILE A 15 -2.11 13.11 46.43
N GLY A 16 -1.08 13.03 47.26
CA GLY A 16 0.31 13.12 46.84
C GLY A 16 0.74 11.96 45.93
N MET A 17 0.27 10.74 46.22
CA MET A 17 0.55 9.57 45.40
C MET A 17 -0.23 9.64 44.08
N ILE A 18 -1.48 10.07 44.10
CA ILE A 18 -2.30 10.27 42.90
C ILE A 18 -1.65 11.33 42.00
N LEU A 19 -1.19 12.42 42.57
CA LEU A 19 -0.55 13.52 41.83
C LEU A 19 0.80 13.08 41.22
N LEU A 20 1.57 12.28 41.96
CA LEU A 20 2.82 11.70 41.47
C LEU A 20 2.59 10.80 40.26
N TYR A 21 1.60 9.91 40.30
CA TYR A 21 1.25 9.08 39.15
C TYR A 21 0.77 9.93 37.97
N LEU A 22 0.04 10.97 38.20
CA LEU A 22 -0.47 11.87 37.18
C LEU A 22 0.68 12.61 36.50
N VAL A 23 1.66 13.10 37.27
CA VAL A 23 2.87 13.73 36.73
C VAL A 23 3.72 12.76 35.90
N ILE A 24 3.90 11.53 36.39
CA ILE A 24 4.61 10.48 35.64
C ILE A 24 3.87 10.17 34.34
N PHE A 25 2.55 9.98 34.40
CA PHE A 25 1.74 9.69 33.22
C PHE A 25 1.82 10.79 32.16
N PHE A 26 1.63 12.05 32.54
CA PHE A 26 1.77 13.18 31.63
C PHE A 26 3.22 13.33 31.13
N GLY A 27 4.21 13.15 32.00
CA GLY A 27 5.62 13.22 31.62
C GLY A 27 5.98 12.17 30.56
N VAL A 28 5.55 10.94 30.78
CA VAL A 28 5.75 9.84 29.80
C VAL A 28 4.99 10.12 28.50
N THR A 29 3.74 10.59 28.57
CA THR A 29 2.94 10.92 27.38
C THR A 29 3.60 12.03 26.56
N VAL A 30 4.06 13.12 27.18
CA VAL A 30 4.75 14.22 26.50
C VAL A 30 6.09 13.76 25.96
N MET A 31 6.81 12.92 26.71
CA MET A 31 8.05 12.32 26.25
C MET A 31 7.82 11.49 24.99
N PHE A 32 6.82 10.60 24.99
CA PHE A 32 6.47 9.82 23.80
C PHE A 32 6.06 10.69 22.63
N GLN A 33 5.30 11.78 22.83
CA GLN A 33 4.93 12.70 21.76
C GLN A 33 6.15 13.43 21.16
N ARG A 34 7.19 13.68 21.96
CA ARG A 34 8.41 14.33 21.47
C ARG A 34 9.44 13.37 20.88
N PHE A 35 9.44 12.10 21.33
CA PHE A 35 10.35 11.07 20.84
C PHE A 35 9.72 10.15 19.79
N ALA A 36 8.40 9.96 19.79
CA ALA A 36 7.70 9.55 18.61
C ALA A 36 7.79 10.74 17.65
N GLY A 37 8.89 10.80 16.88
CA GLY A 37 9.04 11.76 15.81
C GLY A 37 7.71 11.79 15.04
N GLU A 38 7.41 12.91 14.42
CA GLU A 38 6.26 13.02 13.52
C GLU A 38 6.26 11.77 12.64
N GLU A 39 5.45 10.77 13.02
CA GLU A 39 5.08 9.78 12.04
C GLU A 39 4.48 10.61 10.92
N PRO A 40 5.01 10.52 9.71
CA PRO A 40 4.42 11.23 8.61
C PRO A 40 2.94 10.82 8.64
N GLN A 41 2.05 11.79 8.90
CA GLN A 41 0.60 11.61 8.82
C GLN A 41 0.21 11.55 7.33
N GLY A 42 0.74 10.60 6.68
CA GLY A 42 0.43 10.02 5.43
C GLY A 42 0.90 8.59 5.58
N TYR A 43 0.07 7.65 5.32
CA TYR A 43 0.53 6.33 4.93
C TYR A 43 1.50 6.60 3.77
N THR A 44 2.78 6.77 4.06
CA THR A 44 3.79 6.52 3.06
C THR A 44 3.61 5.04 2.80
N THR A 45 2.94 4.72 1.74
CA THR A 45 2.93 3.37 1.18
C THR A 45 4.40 3.00 1.14
N GLU A 46 4.85 2.13 2.04
CA GLU A 46 6.21 1.64 1.98
C GLU A 46 6.37 1.13 0.55
N SER A 47 7.31 1.75 -0.16
CA SER A 47 7.64 1.35 -1.52
C SER A 47 8.02 -0.12 -1.47
N ILE A 48 7.23 -0.96 -2.12
CA ILE A 48 7.42 -2.40 -2.14
C ILE A 48 8.40 -2.72 -3.25
N PRO A 49 9.49 -3.46 -3.00
CA PRO A 49 10.37 -3.90 -4.06
C PRO A 49 9.66 -4.97 -4.93
N VAL A 50 9.38 -4.61 -6.17
CA VAL A 50 8.69 -5.46 -7.16
C VAL A 50 9.65 -5.83 -8.27
N GLY A 51 9.91 -7.12 -8.43
CA GLY A 51 10.65 -7.65 -9.57
C GLY A 51 9.74 -7.74 -10.81
N ILE A 52 10.21 -7.28 -11.94
CA ILE A 52 9.50 -7.42 -13.22
C ILE A 52 10.38 -8.14 -14.21
N VAL A 53 9.83 -9.21 -14.79
CA VAL A 53 10.40 -9.92 -15.93
C VAL A 53 9.57 -9.54 -17.15
N ASP A 54 10.14 -8.73 -18.01
CA ASP A 54 9.49 -8.28 -19.26
C ASP A 54 9.98 -9.14 -20.43
N GLU A 55 9.07 -9.94 -20.98
CA GLU A 55 9.32 -10.76 -22.18
C GLU A 55 8.67 -10.14 -23.43
N ASP A 56 7.89 -9.05 -23.25
CA ASP A 56 7.17 -8.40 -24.35
C ASP A 56 7.94 -7.24 -24.97
N GLY A 57 8.46 -6.34 -24.14
CA GLY A 57 9.16 -5.13 -24.56
C GLY A 57 8.29 -4.15 -25.36
N GLY A 58 6.96 -4.30 -25.31
CA GLY A 58 6.02 -3.45 -26.03
C GLY A 58 5.61 -2.23 -25.21
N THR A 59 4.97 -1.26 -25.88
CA THR A 59 4.54 0.02 -25.27
C THR A 59 3.54 -0.21 -24.11
N ALA A 60 2.68 -1.23 -24.21
CA ALA A 60 1.77 -1.58 -23.14
C ALA A 60 2.50 -2.16 -21.92
N ALA A 61 3.56 -2.96 -22.12
CA ALA A 61 4.40 -3.50 -21.08
C ALA A 61 5.15 -2.38 -20.34
N GLU A 62 5.81 -1.48 -21.09
CA GLU A 62 6.47 -0.29 -20.53
C GLU A 62 5.49 0.54 -19.69
N SER A 63 4.28 0.75 -20.19
CA SER A 63 3.22 1.50 -19.48
C SER A 63 2.81 0.86 -18.16
N LEU A 64 2.77 -0.48 -18.10
CA LEU A 64 2.51 -1.21 -16.86
C LEU A 64 3.68 -1.07 -15.87
N ILE A 65 4.91 -1.15 -16.35
CA ILE A 65 6.13 -0.98 -15.57
C ILE A 65 6.14 0.40 -14.92
N ASP A 66 5.91 1.45 -15.71
CA ASP A 66 5.85 2.82 -15.24
C ASP A 66 4.74 3.02 -14.21
N TYR A 67 3.56 2.47 -14.46
CA TYR A 67 2.43 2.55 -13.54
C TYR A 67 2.72 1.89 -12.18
N ILE A 68 3.37 0.73 -12.18
CA ILE A 68 3.81 0.06 -10.95
C ILE A 68 4.87 0.92 -10.24
N GLY A 69 5.82 1.49 -10.99
CA GLY A 69 6.90 2.33 -10.48
C GLY A 69 6.46 3.63 -9.82
N LEU A 70 5.23 4.10 -10.07
CA LEU A 70 4.69 5.29 -9.39
C LEU A 70 4.54 5.12 -7.87
N SER A 71 4.40 3.89 -7.38
CA SER A 71 4.15 3.58 -5.96
C SER A 71 5.05 2.50 -5.38
N ASN A 72 5.84 1.83 -6.22
CA ASN A 72 6.69 0.72 -5.83
C ASN A 72 8.11 0.92 -6.34
N ASP A 73 9.06 0.20 -5.75
CA ASP A 73 10.43 0.14 -6.24
C ASP A 73 10.57 -0.99 -7.25
N VAL A 74 10.69 -0.64 -8.52
CA VAL A 74 10.71 -1.60 -9.62
C VAL A 74 12.13 -2.05 -9.93
N VAL A 75 12.35 -3.36 -9.91
CA VAL A 75 13.61 -4.01 -10.30
C VAL A 75 13.35 -4.86 -11.53
N LEU A 76 13.98 -4.52 -12.65
CA LEU A 76 13.91 -5.35 -13.86
C LEU A 76 14.81 -6.57 -13.69
N LEU A 77 14.27 -7.76 -13.91
CA LEU A 77 14.94 -9.03 -13.72
C LEU A 77 14.99 -9.81 -15.04
N GLU A 78 16.07 -10.56 -15.23
CA GLU A 78 16.17 -11.50 -16.34
C GLU A 78 15.30 -12.73 -16.09
N ASN A 79 14.81 -13.37 -17.17
CA ASN A 79 13.99 -14.58 -17.06
C ASN A 79 14.87 -15.81 -16.79
N ASP A 80 15.58 -15.82 -15.67
CA ASP A 80 16.34 -16.95 -15.17
C ASP A 80 15.76 -17.48 -13.87
N THR A 81 15.31 -18.71 -13.86
CA THR A 81 14.59 -19.30 -12.73
C THR A 81 15.42 -19.32 -11.45
N GLU A 82 16.72 -19.55 -11.53
CA GLU A 82 17.60 -19.62 -10.37
C GLU A 82 17.77 -18.23 -9.76
N SER A 83 18.06 -17.23 -10.59
CA SER A 83 18.17 -15.83 -10.19
C SER A 83 16.86 -15.31 -9.57
N LEU A 84 15.71 -15.60 -10.19
CA LEU A 84 14.40 -15.18 -9.67
C LEU A 84 14.09 -15.81 -8.30
N GLN A 85 14.49 -17.05 -8.07
CA GLN A 85 14.34 -17.70 -6.77
C GLN A 85 15.26 -17.08 -5.71
N GLU A 86 16.49 -16.72 -6.08
CA GLU A 86 17.41 -16.02 -5.18
C GLU A 86 16.89 -14.66 -4.77
N GLU A 87 16.38 -13.85 -5.72
CA GLU A 87 15.82 -12.53 -5.44
C GLU A 87 14.66 -12.59 -4.45
N LEU A 88 13.76 -13.56 -4.59
CA LEU A 88 12.68 -13.80 -3.62
C LEU A 88 13.19 -14.38 -2.29
N PHE A 89 14.17 -15.26 -2.31
CA PHE A 89 14.70 -15.91 -1.12
C PHE A 89 15.43 -14.92 -0.21
N TYR A 90 16.27 -14.06 -0.79
CA TYR A 90 17.00 -13.01 -0.07
C TYR A 90 16.13 -11.78 0.24
N ARG A 91 14.87 -11.78 -0.21
CA ARG A 91 13.95 -10.66 -0.04
C ARG A 91 14.44 -9.34 -0.66
N ASN A 92 15.19 -9.45 -1.75
CA ASN A 92 15.53 -8.29 -2.56
C ASN A 92 14.30 -7.76 -3.29
N VAL A 93 13.36 -8.67 -3.63
CA VAL A 93 12.01 -8.37 -4.10
C VAL A 93 11.00 -9.19 -3.31
N ASP A 94 9.85 -8.59 -3.01
CA ASP A 94 8.74 -9.29 -2.32
C ASP A 94 7.82 -10.01 -3.30
N TYR A 95 7.93 -9.68 -4.58
CA TYR A 95 6.93 -10.01 -5.57
C TYR A 95 7.53 -9.93 -6.97
N ILE A 96 7.27 -10.92 -7.80
CA ILE A 96 7.72 -10.96 -9.19
C ILE A 96 6.52 -11.03 -10.12
N VAL A 97 6.45 -10.10 -11.05
CA VAL A 97 5.49 -10.07 -12.15
C VAL A 97 6.18 -10.48 -13.43
N ARG A 98 5.60 -11.43 -14.15
CA ARG A 98 6.09 -11.81 -15.46
C ARG A 98 5.13 -11.31 -16.54
N ILE A 99 5.61 -10.42 -17.40
CA ILE A 99 4.89 -9.89 -18.55
C ILE A 99 5.22 -10.79 -19.75
N PRO A 100 4.26 -11.56 -20.27
CA PRO A 100 4.53 -12.51 -21.36
C PRO A 100 4.61 -11.78 -22.70
N GLU A 101 5.36 -12.35 -23.65
CA GLU A 101 5.35 -11.92 -25.05
C GLU A 101 3.91 -11.87 -25.61
N GLY A 102 3.55 -10.78 -26.28
CA GLY A 102 2.20 -10.51 -26.77
C GLY A 102 1.25 -10.05 -25.65
N PHE A 103 1.75 -9.30 -24.68
CA PHE A 103 1.00 -8.82 -23.54
C PHE A 103 -0.30 -8.10 -23.92
N MET A 104 -0.24 -7.21 -24.92
CA MET A 104 -1.42 -6.49 -25.41
C MET A 104 -2.52 -7.45 -25.88
N GLU A 105 -2.18 -8.44 -26.70
CA GLU A 105 -3.14 -9.34 -27.32
C GLU A 105 -3.64 -10.43 -26.34
N LYS A 106 -2.75 -10.96 -25.50
CA LYS A 106 -3.07 -12.05 -24.57
C LYS A 106 -3.76 -11.57 -23.31
N CYS A 107 -3.21 -10.52 -22.68
CA CYS A 107 -3.66 -10.09 -21.37
C CYS A 107 -4.64 -8.92 -21.42
N ILE A 108 -4.48 -7.96 -22.34
CA ILE A 108 -5.36 -6.80 -22.43
C ILE A 108 -6.56 -7.08 -23.32
N ARG A 109 -6.37 -7.55 -24.54
CA ARG A 109 -7.45 -7.91 -25.45
C ARG A 109 -8.02 -9.30 -25.22
N GLY A 110 -7.18 -10.21 -24.71
CA GLY A 110 -7.57 -11.56 -24.31
C GLY A 110 -7.94 -11.65 -22.84
N ASP A 111 -8.04 -12.89 -22.36
CA ASP A 111 -8.41 -13.20 -20.96
C ASP A 111 -7.25 -13.78 -20.15
N GLU A 112 -6.02 -13.77 -20.68
CA GLU A 112 -4.87 -14.32 -19.98
C GLU A 112 -4.53 -13.42 -18.77
N SER A 113 -4.25 -14.05 -17.65
CA SER A 113 -3.83 -13.35 -16.42
C SER A 113 -2.31 -13.30 -16.35
N LEU A 114 -1.76 -12.20 -15.86
CA LEU A 114 -0.34 -12.12 -15.57
C LEU A 114 0.06 -13.14 -14.50
N LYS A 115 1.20 -13.79 -14.73
CA LYS A 115 1.79 -14.69 -13.74
C LYS A 115 2.51 -13.89 -12.68
N VAL A 116 2.09 -14.11 -11.47
CA VAL A 116 2.61 -13.45 -10.30
C VAL A 116 3.19 -14.49 -9.35
N THR A 117 4.38 -14.22 -8.84
CA THR A 117 5.01 -15.03 -7.82
C THR A 117 5.33 -14.14 -6.62
N ALA A 118 4.75 -14.42 -5.48
CA ALA A 118 4.94 -13.66 -4.25
C ALA A 118 5.55 -14.54 -3.15
N VAL A 119 6.23 -13.89 -2.20
CA VAL A 119 6.69 -14.58 -0.99
C VAL A 119 5.47 -14.94 -0.14
N PRO A 120 5.31 -16.22 0.26
CA PRO A 120 4.16 -16.62 1.07
C PRO A 120 4.09 -15.87 2.40
N GLY A 121 2.89 -15.40 2.75
CA GLY A 121 2.62 -14.77 4.05
C GLY A 121 2.90 -13.27 4.12
N THR A 122 3.18 -12.60 3.01
CA THR A 122 3.28 -11.13 2.93
C THR A 122 1.95 -10.52 2.55
N TYR A 123 1.53 -9.46 3.27
CA TYR A 123 0.34 -8.67 2.91
C TYR A 123 0.60 -7.76 1.69
N THR A 124 1.86 -7.47 1.41
CA THR A 124 2.33 -6.61 0.33
C THR A 124 1.95 -7.13 -1.05
N GLY A 125 1.92 -8.46 -1.24
CA GLY A 125 1.53 -9.10 -2.50
C GLY A 125 0.12 -8.72 -2.96
N HIS A 126 -0.85 -8.64 -2.06
CA HIS A 126 -2.24 -8.30 -2.42
C HIS A 126 -2.39 -6.85 -2.91
N TYR A 127 -1.60 -5.92 -2.40
CA TYR A 127 -1.64 -4.53 -2.86
C TYR A 127 -1.13 -4.41 -4.29
N ALA A 128 0.00 -5.04 -4.59
CA ALA A 128 0.57 -5.05 -5.93
C ALA A 128 -0.33 -5.80 -6.93
N GLU A 129 -0.91 -6.94 -6.54
CA GLU A 129 -1.93 -7.64 -7.35
C GLU A 129 -3.11 -6.74 -7.69
N GLN A 130 -3.59 -5.94 -6.73
CA GLN A 130 -4.69 -5.02 -6.95
C GLN A 130 -4.31 -3.90 -7.92
N GLN A 131 -3.10 -3.35 -7.81
CA GLN A 131 -2.61 -2.33 -8.76
C GLN A 131 -2.57 -2.88 -10.19
N ILE A 132 -1.98 -4.06 -10.38
CA ILE A 132 -1.90 -4.73 -11.68
C ILE A 132 -3.30 -5.01 -12.23
N SER A 133 -4.19 -5.54 -11.40
CA SER A 133 -5.58 -5.81 -11.81
C SER A 133 -6.31 -4.55 -12.23
N ASN A 134 -6.09 -3.44 -11.53
CA ASN A 134 -6.66 -2.15 -11.88
C ASN A 134 -6.14 -1.67 -13.24
N PHE A 135 -4.82 -1.73 -13.46
CA PHE A 135 -4.23 -1.37 -14.75
C PHE A 135 -4.84 -2.19 -15.89
N ILE A 136 -4.83 -3.52 -15.76
CA ILE A 136 -5.36 -4.42 -16.79
C ILE A 136 -6.83 -4.13 -17.07
N ASN A 137 -7.66 -3.95 -16.04
CA ASN A 137 -9.08 -3.66 -16.21
C ASN A 137 -9.33 -2.34 -16.93
N PHE A 138 -8.54 -1.30 -16.62
CA PHE A 138 -8.62 -0.03 -17.34
C PHE A 138 -8.16 -0.19 -18.79
N ALA A 139 -7.00 -0.80 -19.01
CA ALA A 139 -6.48 -1.02 -20.35
C ALA A 139 -7.46 -1.84 -21.22
N ARG A 140 -8.08 -2.87 -20.67
CA ARG A 140 -9.15 -3.65 -21.34
C ARG A 140 -10.35 -2.79 -21.72
N SER A 141 -10.75 -1.88 -20.83
CA SER A 141 -11.89 -0.98 -21.10
C SER A 141 -11.60 -0.05 -22.29
N TYR A 142 -10.37 0.47 -22.40
CA TYR A 142 -9.95 1.29 -23.53
C TYR A 142 -9.80 0.47 -24.81
N ALA A 143 -9.20 -0.73 -24.71
CA ALA A 143 -9.08 -1.64 -25.85
C ALA A 143 -10.45 -2.03 -26.41
N ALA A 144 -11.44 -2.29 -25.54
CA ALA A 144 -12.82 -2.56 -25.95
C ALA A 144 -13.51 -1.34 -26.60
N ALA A 145 -13.09 -0.13 -26.26
CA ALA A 145 -13.54 1.10 -26.90
C ALA A 145 -12.84 1.40 -28.23
N GLY A 146 -11.89 0.56 -28.66
CA GLY A 146 -11.21 0.65 -29.95
C GLY A 146 -9.93 1.49 -29.95
N PHE A 147 -9.37 1.80 -28.77
CA PHE A 147 -8.10 2.51 -28.66
C PHE A 147 -6.94 1.63 -29.10
N THR A 148 -5.94 2.27 -29.73
CA THR A 148 -4.66 1.61 -30.08
C THR A 148 -3.79 1.41 -28.83
N GLU A 149 -2.73 0.62 -28.96
CA GLU A 149 -1.78 0.37 -27.87
C GLU A 149 -1.12 1.66 -27.39
N GLU A 150 -0.69 2.52 -28.32
CA GLU A 150 -0.05 3.80 -28.00
C GLU A 150 -1.02 4.78 -27.32
N GLU A 151 -2.28 4.79 -27.74
CA GLU A 151 -3.31 5.62 -27.10
C GLU A 151 -3.61 5.15 -25.66
N ILE A 152 -3.67 3.83 -25.46
CA ILE A 152 -3.85 3.23 -24.11
C ILE A 152 -2.66 3.59 -23.22
N ALA A 153 -1.42 3.42 -23.72
CA ALA A 153 -0.22 3.76 -22.99
C ALA A 153 -0.20 5.24 -22.59
N SER A 154 -0.54 6.13 -23.50
CA SER A 154 -0.61 7.58 -23.22
C SER A 154 -1.63 7.91 -22.13
N VAL A 155 -2.82 7.34 -22.19
CA VAL A 155 -3.85 7.55 -21.17
C VAL A 155 -3.44 6.98 -19.81
N MET A 156 -2.77 5.84 -19.81
CA MET A 156 -2.30 5.22 -18.56
C MET A 156 -1.15 5.99 -17.91
N ALA A 157 -0.27 6.61 -18.70
CA ALA A 157 0.82 7.46 -18.20
C ALA A 157 0.31 8.72 -17.46
N GLU A 158 -0.85 9.25 -17.84
CA GLU A 158 -1.47 10.39 -17.15
C GLU A 158 -2.21 10.00 -15.86
N ARG A 159 -2.37 8.69 -15.60
CA ARG A 159 -3.07 8.19 -14.42
C ARG A 159 -2.12 8.03 -13.25
N THR A 160 -2.31 8.85 -12.25
CA THR A 160 -1.75 8.59 -10.92
C THR A 160 -2.52 7.42 -10.28
N PRO A 161 -1.86 6.45 -9.63
CA PRO A 161 -2.54 5.46 -8.81
C PRO A 161 -3.46 6.18 -7.84
N ALA A 162 -4.72 5.80 -7.81
CA ALA A 162 -5.66 6.41 -6.88
C ALA A 162 -5.13 6.20 -5.46
N GLU A 163 -4.72 7.26 -4.80
CA GLU A 163 -4.56 7.25 -3.34
C GLU A 163 -5.87 6.74 -2.77
N VAL A 164 -5.84 5.56 -2.16
CA VAL A 164 -6.96 5.08 -1.37
C VAL A 164 -6.98 5.93 -0.10
N ASN A 165 -7.54 7.12 -0.19
CA ASN A 165 -7.98 7.87 0.97
C ASN A 165 -9.04 7.00 1.64
N LEU A 166 -8.63 6.23 2.64
CA LEU A 166 -9.56 5.68 3.62
C LEU A 166 -10.24 6.89 4.23
N LEU A 167 -11.39 7.26 3.68
CA LEU A 167 -12.30 8.18 4.34
C LEU A 167 -12.57 7.57 5.71
N ASP A 168 -11.90 8.11 6.70
CA ASP A 168 -12.25 7.87 8.11
C ASP A 168 -13.72 8.27 8.26
N ARG A 169 -14.57 7.26 8.20
CA ARG A 169 -15.99 7.37 8.49
C ARG A 169 -16.17 7.43 10.01
N GLY A 170 -15.37 8.31 10.62
CA GLY A 170 -15.56 8.76 11.98
C GLY A 170 -16.91 9.45 12.05
N GLY A 171 -17.90 8.69 12.47
CA GLY A 171 -19.24 9.19 12.72
C GLY A 171 -19.22 10.37 13.64
N ASN A 172 -19.43 11.56 13.14
CA ASN A 172 -19.95 12.66 13.93
C ASN A 172 -21.44 12.81 13.60
N GLY A 173 -22.22 12.03 14.34
CA GLY A 173 -23.67 12.18 14.39
C GLY A 173 -24.04 13.47 15.10
N GLY A 174 -24.69 14.36 14.35
CA GLY A 174 -25.75 15.17 14.90
C GLY A 174 -25.37 16.42 15.66
N GLN A 175 -25.66 17.54 15.08
CA GLN A 175 -26.52 18.55 15.71
C GLN A 175 -27.07 19.46 14.64
N THR A 176 -28.33 19.29 14.37
CA THR A 176 -29.17 20.33 13.76
C THR A 176 -29.86 21.14 14.87
N PRO A 177 -30.07 22.44 14.70
CA PRO A 177 -30.75 23.31 15.62
C PRO A 177 -32.25 22.99 15.74
#